data_8dae3658f8322ade358856b57e77a4cc
#
_entry.id   8dae3658f8322ade358856b57e77a4cc
#
_cell.length_a   1.000
_cell.length_b   1.000
_cell.length_c   1.000
_cell.angle_alpha   90.00
_cell.angle_beta   90.00
_cell.angle_gamma   90.00
#
_symmetry.space_group_name_H-M   'P 1'
#
loop_
_entity.id
_entity.type
_entity.pdbx_description
1 polymer ?
#
loop_
_entity_poly.entity_id
_entity_poly.type
_entity_poly.pdbx_seq_one_letter_code
_entity_poly.pdbx_strand_id
1 'polypeptide(L)'
;PNQEETRVFSEQTAYITKTITQEPVTASNGTARYCAISGMDVAAKTGTTDDSYDRWLCGFTPYYAAATWFGYDTNEEVRGFSQNPAGQIWDAVMTDIHKNLANASFTKPSGIVEQTVCKRTGCLATTGCTETYKEIFSSNNLPEKCQGHGSQLICSESGKVATDYCSQYCAVNTNYYGAVVPKEQLKLWTPVGGKRTSAGTRVDEICSIHTKPKEEEKPPETTTNNIVNNSNTTNSSNTNTSNTNDNNTTNQLPPNGTTNNTSNGTNTQ
;
A
#
# COMPACT_ATOMS: atom_id res chain seq x y z
N PRO A 1 36.37 1.42 -33.89
CA PRO A 1 35.37 0.41 -34.22
C PRO A 1 34.00 0.99 -33.97
N ASN A 2 33.11 0.93 -34.97
CA ASN A 2 31.69 1.30 -34.78
C ASN A 2 31.08 0.25 -33.85
N GLN A 3 30.75 0.66 -32.64
CA GLN A 3 30.06 -0.20 -31.68
C GLN A 3 28.59 -0.06 -31.98
N GLU A 4 27.94 -1.15 -32.38
CA GLU A 4 26.47 -1.16 -32.53
C GLU A 4 25.84 -1.19 -31.12
N GLU A 5 25.03 -0.18 -30.82
CA GLU A 5 24.28 -0.13 -29.57
C GLU A 5 22.96 -0.88 -29.74
N THR A 6 22.74 -1.88 -28.90
CA THR A 6 21.46 -2.62 -28.83
C THR A 6 20.77 -2.31 -27.48
N ARG A 7 19.55 -1.79 -27.56
CA ARG A 7 18.74 -1.57 -26.35
C ARG A 7 18.22 -2.89 -25.80
N VAL A 8 18.65 -3.25 -24.58
CA VAL A 8 18.26 -4.50 -23.87
C VAL A 8 17.08 -4.26 -22.92
N PHE A 9 17.07 -3.10 -22.24
CA PHE A 9 16.03 -2.74 -21.27
C PHE A 9 15.35 -1.42 -21.64
N SER A 10 14.10 -1.24 -21.17
CA SER A 10 13.47 0.06 -21.23
C SER A 10 14.21 1.08 -20.34
N GLU A 11 14.08 2.36 -20.62
CA GLU A 11 14.67 3.43 -19.80
C GLU A 11 14.13 3.38 -18.37
N GLN A 12 12.84 3.04 -18.22
CA GLN A 12 12.18 2.91 -16.91
C GLN A 12 12.77 1.76 -16.10
N THR A 13 12.95 0.58 -16.73
CA THR A 13 13.55 -0.58 -16.07
C THR A 13 14.98 -0.27 -15.66
N ALA A 14 15.78 0.31 -16.55
CA ALA A 14 17.17 0.69 -16.26
C ALA A 14 17.24 1.70 -15.10
N TYR A 15 16.37 2.72 -15.10
CA TYR A 15 16.32 3.72 -14.05
C TYR A 15 15.90 3.15 -12.69
N ILE A 16 14.91 2.27 -12.63
CA ILE A 16 14.48 1.60 -11.38
C ILE A 16 15.62 0.72 -10.86
N THR A 17 16.24 -0.09 -11.72
CA THR A 17 17.39 -0.93 -11.33
C THR A 17 18.55 -0.08 -10.80
N LYS A 18 18.85 1.04 -11.48
CA LYS A 18 19.86 2.01 -11.03
C LYS A 18 19.52 2.54 -9.63
N THR A 19 18.26 2.92 -9.40
CA THR A 19 17.82 3.46 -8.10
C THR A 19 17.99 2.44 -6.98
N ILE A 20 17.60 1.18 -7.21
CA ILE A 20 17.81 0.08 -6.26
C ILE A 20 19.30 -0.11 -5.94
N THR A 21 20.16 -0.01 -6.96
CA THR A 21 21.62 -0.18 -6.80
C THR A 21 22.33 1.07 -6.27
N GLN A 22 21.66 2.23 -6.18
CA GLN A 22 22.17 3.39 -5.46
C GLN A 22 22.01 3.27 -3.94
N GLU A 23 20.99 2.56 -3.45
CA GLU A 23 20.74 2.43 -2.01
C GLU A 23 21.93 1.86 -1.21
N PRO A 24 22.67 0.84 -1.67
CA PRO A 24 23.88 0.38 -0.99
C PRO A 24 24.94 1.46 -0.78
N VAL A 25 24.95 2.51 -1.60
CA VAL A 25 25.86 3.65 -1.50
C VAL A 25 25.29 4.77 -0.63
N THR A 26 23.99 5.05 -0.73
CA THR A 26 23.36 6.23 -0.14
C THR A 26 22.66 5.96 1.20
N ALA A 27 22.13 4.77 1.43
CA ALA A 27 21.43 4.44 2.66
C ALA A 27 22.39 4.35 3.86
N SER A 28 21.90 4.73 5.06
CA SER A 28 22.69 4.75 6.29
C SER A 28 23.30 3.39 6.68
N ASN A 29 22.64 2.30 6.30
CA ASN A 29 23.07 0.91 6.49
C ASN A 29 23.63 0.27 5.21
N GLY A 30 23.91 1.08 4.18
CA GLY A 30 24.38 0.59 2.89
C GLY A 30 25.77 -0.06 2.96
N THR A 31 25.95 -1.16 2.22
CA THR A 31 27.18 -1.97 2.23
C THR A 31 28.30 -1.40 1.37
N ALA A 32 28.00 -0.40 0.53
CA ALA A 32 28.95 0.24 -0.39
C ALA A 32 29.05 1.76 -0.19
N ARG A 33 28.76 2.26 1.00
CA ARG A 33 28.79 3.71 1.31
C ARG A 33 30.13 4.38 1.06
N TYR A 34 31.21 3.64 1.26
CA TYR A 34 32.57 4.12 1.04
C TYR A 34 32.92 4.29 -0.45
N CYS A 35 32.08 3.80 -1.36
CA CYS A 35 32.21 4.00 -2.80
C CYS A 35 31.57 5.29 -3.31
N ALA A 36 31.10 6.17 -2.41
CA ALA A 36 30.48 7.45 -2.79
C ALA A 36 31.54 8.41 -3.34
N ILE A 37 31.31 8.97 -4.53
CA ILE A 37 32.18 9.96 -5.17
C ILE A 37 31.50 11.32 -5.10
N SER A 38 32.20 12.32 -4.57
CA SER A 38 31.66 13.68 -4.40
C SER A 38 31.21 14.28 -5.75
N GLY A 39 29.97 14.79 -5.79
CA GLY A 39 29.38 15.40 -6.97
C GLY A 39 28.95 14.40 -8.07
N MET A 40 28.99 13.10 -7.78
CA MET A 40 28.69 12.05 -8.74
C MET A 40 27.61 11.11 -8.21
N ASP A 41 26.62 10.78 -9.01
CA ASP A 41 25.74 9.66 -8.73
C ASP A 41 26.50 8.34 -8.89
N VAL A 42 26.49 7.53 -7.84
CA VAL A 42 27.10 6.20 -7.84
C VAL A 42 26.03 5.15 -7.54
N ALA A 43 25.96 4.14 -8.37
CA ALA A 43 25.19 2.93 -8.14
C ALA A 43 26.15 1.75 -8.04
N ALA A 44 26.12 1.00 -6.92
CA ALA A 44 27.05 -0.09 -6.71
C ALA A 44 26.44 -1.20 -5.83
N LYS A 45 26.91 -2.43 -6.04
CA LYS A 45 26.49 -3.59 -5.26
C LYS A 45 27.65 -4.50 -4.96
N THR A 46 27.80 -4.85 -3.70
CA THR A 46 28.77 -5.85 -3.24
C THR A 46 28.31 -7.26 -3.57
N GLY A 47 29.24 -8.15 -3.86
CA GLY A 47 29.05 -9.59 -3.94
C GLY A 47 29.98 -10.30 -2.96
N THR A 48 29.51 -11.39 -2.37
CA THR A 48 30.28 -12.28 -1.51
C THR A 48 29.77 -13.69 -1.74
N THR A 49 30.63 -14.59 -2.13
CA THR A 49 30.29 -16.01 -2.26
C THR A 49 30.18 -16.69 -0.90
N ASP A 50 29.55 -17.85 -0.86
CA ASP A 50 29.51 -18.69 0.33
C ASP A 50 30.96 -18.93 0.83
N ASP A 51 31.12 -19.01 2.16
CA ASP A 51 32.46 -19.15 2.81
C ASP A 51 33.42 -18.00 2.51
N SER A 52 32.93 -16.92 1.86
CA SER A 52 33.71 -15.70 1.60
C SER A 52 34.96 -15.92 0.72
N TYR A 53 34.98 -16.87 -0.18
CA TYR A 53 36.08 -17.12 -1.10
C TYR A 53 36.28 -15.99 -2.10
N ASP A 54 35.18 -15.37 -2.55
CA ASP A 54 35.20 -14.27 -3.50
C ASP A 54 34.53 -13.03 -2.94
N ARG A 55 35.17 -11.90 -3.20
CA ARG A 55 34.64 -10.59 -2.91
C ARG A 55 34.50 -9.82 -4.21
N TRP A 56 33.30 -9.30 -4.46
CA TRP A 56 32.97 -8.54 -5.65
C TRP A 56 32.45 -7.16 -5.29
N LEU A 57 32.71 -6.22 -6.16
CA LEU A 57 31.93 -4.99 -6.29
C LEU A 57 31.70 -4.70 -7.76
N CYS A 58 30.45 -4.54 -8.14
CA CYS A 58 30.04 -4.02 -9.44
C CYS A 58 29.35 -2.67 -9.22
N GLY A 59 29.78 -1.65 -9.94
CA GLY A 59 29.24 -0.32 -9.81
C GLY A 59 29.43 0.53 -11.05
N PHE A 60 28.68 1.60 -11.13
CA PHE A 60 28.73 2.53 -12.26
C PHE A 60 28.33 3.94 -11.85
N THR A 61 28.77 4.88 -12.64
CA THR A 61 28.43 6.30 -12.61
C THR A 61 27.83 6.69 -13.96
N PRO A 62 27.38 7.94 -14.16
CA PRO A 62 27.01 8.40 -15.51
C PRO A 62 28.12 8.32 -16.56
N TYR A 63 29.38 8.17 -16.14
CA TYR A 63 30.54 8.13 -17.04
C TYR A 63 31.10 6.72 -17.27
N TYR A 64 31.23 5.92 -16.22
CA TYR A 64 31.96 4.65 -16.28
C TYR A 64 31.24 3.56 -15.50
N ALA A 65 31.42 2.32 -15.95
CA ALA A 65 31.06 1.11 -15.23
C ALA A 65 32.30 0.28 -14.97
N ALA A 66 32.42 -0.27 -13.76
CA ALA A 66 33.54 -1.12 -13.37
C ALA A 66 33.07 -2.28 -12.49
N ALA A 67 33.69 -3.41 -12.63
CA ALA A 67 33.56 -4.56 -11.76
C ALA A 67 34.95 -4.95 -11.23
N THR A 68 35.03 -5.17 -9.94
CA THR A 68 36.27 -5.58 -9.26
C THR A 68 36.02 -6.88 -8.53
N TRP A 69 36.94 -7.79 -8.68
CA TRP A 69 37.02 -9.03 -7.97
C TRP A 69 38.29 -9.08 -7.10
N PHE A 70 38.14 -9.67 -5.94
CA PHE A 70 39.23 -9.96 -5.01
C PHE A 70 39.06 -11.36 -4.42
N GLY A 71 40.06 -12.22 -4.62
CA GLY A 71 40.02 -13.61 -4.19
C GLY A 71 41.33 -14.31 -4.47
N TYR A 72 41.35 -15.60 -4.26
CA TYR A 72 42.49 -16.48 -4.56
C TYR A 72 42.18 -17.39 -5.76
N ASP A 73 43.20 -17.79 -6.49
CA ASP A 73 43.06 -18.73 -7.63
C ASP A 73 42.56 -20.12 -7.19
N THR A 74 42.76 -20.46 -5.93
CA THR A 74 42.23 -21.67 -5.30
C THR A 74 41.22 -21.23 -4.22
N ASN A 75 40.19 -22.04 -3.95
CA ASN A 75 39.18 -21.72 -2.95
C ASN A 75 39.81 -21.56 -1.55
N GLU A 76 40.05 -20.34 -1.17
CA GLU A 76 40.58 -19.94 0.13
C GLU A 76 39.79 -18.74 0.66
N GLU A 77 39.48 -18.77 1.94
CA GLU A 77 38.67 -17.72 2.54
C GLU A 77 39.41 -16.37 2.61
N VAL A 78 38.82 -15.32 2.06
CA VAL A 78 39.30 -13.93 2.16
C VAL A 78 39.00 -13.38 3.55
N ARG A 79 40.02 -13.31 4.41
CA ARG A 79 39.92 -12.88 5.81
C ARG A 79 40.68 -11.56 6.09
N GLY A 80 40.43 -10.97 7.24
CA GLY A 80 41.18 -9.84 7.77
C GLY A 80 40.79 -8.47 7.25
N PHE A 81 39.67 -8.35 6.52
CA PHE A 81 39.18 -7.09 5.99
C PHE A 81 37.92 -6.61 6.77
N SER A 82 37.95 -5.39 7.24
CA SER A 82 36.77 -4.74 7.87
C SER A 82 35.73 -4.28 6.83
N GLN A 83 36.15 -4.04 5.61
CA GLN A 83 35.34 -3.67 4.45
C GLN A 83 35.63 -4.64 3.28
N ASN A 84 34.75 -4.69 2.31
CA ASN A 84 34.95 -5.49 1.12
C ASN A 84 36.18 -4.97 0.33
N PRO A 85 37.28 -5.77 0.19
CA PRO A 85 38.52 -5.32 -0.47
C PRO A 85 38.30 -5.01 -1.96
N ALA A 86 37.44 -5.74 -2.66
CA ALA A 86 37.08 -5.42 -4.04
C ALA A 86 36.43 -4.02 -4.13
N GLY A 87 35.63 -3.64 -3.15
CA GLY A 87 35.04 -2.32 -3.09
C GLY A 87 36.08 -1.22 -2.81
N GLN A 88 37.05 -1.48 -1.98
CA GLN A 88 38.17 -0.53 -1.73
C GLN A 88 38.99 -0.26 -2.99
N ILE A 89 39.28 -1.30 -3.77
CA ILE A 89 39.96 -1.16 -5.05
C ILE A 89 39.10 -0.37 -6.03
N TRP A 90 37.81 -0.72 -6.13
CA TRP A 90 36.86 -0.03 -6.99
C TRP A 90 36.79 1.47 -6.65
N ASP A 91 36.65 1.81 -5.37
CA ASP A 91 36.57 3.17 -4.88
C ASP A 91 37.87 3.96 -5.24
N ALA A 92 39.02 3.40 -4.97
CA ALA A 92 40.29 4.04 -5.28
C ALA A 92 40.44 4.36 -6.77
N VAL A 93 40.16 3.38 -7.64
CA VAL A 93 40.25 3.56 -9.11
C VAL A 93 39.21 4.55 -9.61
N MET A 94 37.94 4.38 -9.22
CA MET A 94 36.85 5.21 -9.72
C MET A 94 36.96 6.66 -9.21
N THR A 95 37.35 6.85 -7.96
CA THR A 95 37.59 8.20 -7.42
C THR A 95 38.72 8.89 -8.21
N ASP A 96 39.79 8.17 -8.54
CA ASP A 96 40.92 8.75 -9.28
C ASP A 96 40.55 9.18 -10.69
N ILE A 97 39.88 8.32 -11.46
CA ILE A 97 39.49 8.65 -12.83
C ILE A 97 38.39 9.70 -12.94
N HIS A 98 37.66 9.98 -11.83
CA HIS A 98 36.60 11.01 -11.80
C HIS A 98 37.09 12.39 -11.35
N LYS A 99 38.34 12.53 -10.88
CA LYS A 99 38.86 13.79 -10.29
C LYS A 99 38.66 15.04 -11.16
N ASN A 100 38.72 14.88 -12.49
CA ASN A 100 38.64 15.99 -13.42
C ASN A 100 37.34 15.97 -14.25
N LEU A 101 36.38 15.14 -13.89
CA LEU A 101 35.09 15.08 -14.57
C LEU A 101 34.09 16.08 -13.93
N ALA A 102 33.19 16.59 -14.75
CA ALA A 102 32.10 17.41 -14.25
C ALA A 102 31.15 16.56 -13.39
N ASN A 103 30.54 17.21 -12.39
CA ASN A 103 29.49 16.58 -11.61
C ASN A 103 28.36 16.06 -12.51
N ALA A 104 27.91 14.85 -12.27
CA ALA A 104 26.85 14.23 -13.07
C ALA A 104 25.90 13.38 -12.24
N SER A 105 24.65 13.40 -12.65
CA SER A 105 23.57 12.60 -12.08
C SER A 105 22.83 11.85 -13.19
N PHE A 106 22.25 10.71 -12.83
CA PHE A 106 21.43 9.95 -13.76
C PHE A 106 20.10 10.67 -14.03
N THR A 107 19.80 10.87 -15.29
CA THR A 107 18.55 11.51 -15.71
C THR A 107 17.35 10.60 -15.48
N LYS A 108 16.34 11.12 -14.82
CA LYS A 108 15.06 10.42 -14.65
C LYS A 108 14.28 10.42 -15.97
N PRO A 109 13.99 9.26 -16.57
CA PRO A 109 13.23 9.20 -17.81
C PRO A 109 11.74 9.50 -17.59
N SER A 110 11.03 9.81 -18.65
CA SER A 110 9.58 9.89 -18.65
C SER A 110 8.96 8.54 -18.27
N GLY A 111 7.74 8.56 -17.71
CA GLY A 111 7.04 7.33 -17.31
C GLY A 111 7.52 6.70 -15.99
N ILE A 112 8.40 7.38 -15.23
CA ILE A 112 8.69 7.04 -13.84
C ILE A 112 7.83 7.90 -12.93
N VAL A 113 7.01 7.26 -12.13
CA VAL A 113 6.11 7.89 -11.15
C VAL A 113 6.44 7.46 -9.73
N GLU A 114 6.26 8.36 -8.78
CA GLU A 114 6.35 8.07 -7.35
C GLU A 114 4.95 7.75 -6.83
N GLN A 115 4.82 6.68 -6.08
CA GLN A 115 3.56 6.25 -5.48
C GLN A 115 3.76 5.94 -3.99
N THR A 116 2.71 6.17 -3.22
CA THR A 116 2.68 5.74 -1.82
C THR A 116 2.23 4.29 -1.76
N VAL A 117 3.01 3.43 -1.14
CA VAL A 117 2.74 2.01 -1.00
C VAL A 117 2.59 1.60 0.46
N CYS A 118 1.82 0.57 0.68
CA CYS A 118 1.67 -0.05 1.97
C CYS A 118 2.95 -0.83 2.34
N LYS A 119 3.55 -0.50 3.47
CA LYS A 119 4.79 -1.13 3.93
C LYS A 119 4.65 -2.64 4.18
N ARG A 120 3.44 -3.10 4.46
CA ARG A 120 3.16 -4.52 4.74
C ARG A 120 2.91 -5.36 3.50
N THR A 121 2.34 -4.77 2.45
CA THR A 121 1.94 -5.51 1.25
C THR A 121 2.73 -5.13 0.01
N GLY A 122 3.35 -3.92 -0.02
CA GLY A 122 3.96 -3.36 -1.22
C GLY A 122 2.96 -2.87 -2.28
N CYS A 123 1.67 -3.03 -2.04
CA CYS A 123 0.61 -2.53 -2.91
C CYS A 123 0.39 -1.03 -2.72
N LEU A 124 -0.27 -0.37 -3.67
CA LEU A 124 -0.62 1.04 -3.53
C LEU A 124 -1.43 1.26 -2.25
N ALA A 125 -1.02 2.22 -1.43
CA ALA A 125 -1.64 2.47 -0.14
C ALA A 125 -3.09 2.94 -0.28
N THR A 126 -3.91 2.54 0.69
CA THR A 126 -5.30 2.97 0.86
C THR A 126 -5.47 3.59 2.24
N THR A 127 -6.64 4.16 2.51
CA THR A 127 -6.96 4.80 3.80
C THR A 127 -6.81 3.88 5.01
N GLY A 128 -6.87 2.55 4.81
CA GLY A 128 -6.66 1.56 5.87
C GLY A 128 -5.19 1.24 6.16
N CYS A 129 -4.24 1.75 5.37
CA CYS A 129 -2.82 1.49 5.56
C CYS A 129 -2.24 2.44 6.60
N THR A 130 -1.81 1.92 7.75
CA THR A 130 -1.22 2.71 8.84
C THR A 130 0.28 2.95 8.66
N GLU A 131 0.95 2.08 7.92
CA GLU A 131 2.38 2.17 7.62
C GLU A 131 2.59 2.24 6.11
N THR A 132 3.12 3.35 5.66
CA THR A 132 3.34 3.60 4.23
C THR A 132 4.73 4.15 3.97
N TYR A 133 5.20 4.05 2.72
CA TYR A 133 6.39 4.72 2.24
C TYR A 133 6.22 5.09 0.76
N LYS A 134 7.10 5.93 0.25
CA LYS A 134 7.11 6.32 -1.15
C LYS A 134 8.06 5.41 -1.93
N GLU A 135 7.62 4.97 -3.09
CA GLU A 135 8.38 4.11 -4.00
C GLU A 135 8.17 4.56 -5.44
N ILE A 136 9.12 4.28 -6.31
CA ILE A 136 9.06 4.59 -7.73
C ILE A 136 8.64 3.39 -8.56
N PHE A 137 7.84 3.67 -9.59
CA PHE A 137 7.34 2.66 -10.51
C PHE A 137 7.38 3.16 -11.96
N SER A 138 7.37 2.21 -12.89
CA SER A 138 6.93 2.53 -14.25
C SER A 138 5.42 2.83 -14.23
N SER A 139 5.00 3.92 -14.86
CA SER A 139 3.59 4.29 -14.96
C SER A 139 2.72 3.22 -15.62
N ASN A 140 3.34 2.35 -16.43
CA ASN A 140 2.67 1.25 -17.13
C ASN A 140 2.64 -0.05 -16.31
N ASN A 141 3.25 -0.08 -15.12
CA ASN A 141 3.31 -1.26 -14.27
C ASN A 141 3.21 -0.85 -12.79
N LEU A 142 2.03 -0.43 -12.39
CA LEU A 142 1.73 -0.07 -11.01
C LEU A 142 1.20 -1.29 -10.24
N PRO A 143 1.55 -1.42 -8.95
CA PRO A 143 0.92 -2.41 -8.09
C PRO A 143 -0.59 -2.16 -7.96
N GLU A 144 -1.34 -3.20 -7.62
CA GLU A 144 -2.74 -3.06 -7.26
C GLU A 144 -2.91 -2.27 -5.94
N LYS A 145 -4.12 -1.77 -5.70
CA LYS A 145 -4.44 -1.12 -4.43
C LYS A 145 -4.43 -2.13 -3.29
N CYS A 146 -3.89 -1.73 -2.15
CA CYS A 146 -3.85 -2.57 -0.96
C CYS A 146 -5.27 -2.93 -0.49
N GLN A 147 -5.57 -4.21 -0.41
CA GLN A 147 -6.84 -4.76 0.09
C GLN A 147 -6.67 -5.44 1.45
N GLY A 148 -5.48 -5.39 2.02
CA GLY A 148 -5.09 -6.21 3.15
C GLY A 148 -5.35 -5.63 4.54
N HIS A 149 -5.87 -4.40 4.65
CA HIS A 149 -6.09 -3.73 5.94
C HIS A 149 -7.46 -3.11 6.03
N GLY A 150 -8.09 -3.29 7.15
CA GLY A 150 -9.38 -2.70 7.43
C GLY A 150 -9.92 -3.18 8.77
N SER A 151 -11.17 -2.83 9.05
CA SER A 151 -11.92 -3.38 10.17
C SER A 151 -13.19 -4.01 9.65
N GLN A 152 -13.58 -5.11 10.28
CA GLN A 152 -14.84 -5.79 10.02
C GLN A 152 -15.58 -5.92 11.33
N LEU A 153 -16.89 -5.78 11.29
CA LEU A 153 -17.74 -6.11 12.41
C LEU A 153 -17.98 -7.63 12.37
N ILE A 154 -17.41 -8.34 13.34
CA ILE A 154 -17.47 -9.80 13.41
C ILE A 154 -18.41 -10.21 14.54
N CYS A 155 -19.29 -11.12 14.25
CA CYS A 155 -20.13 -11.77 15.26
C CYS A 155 -19.25 -12.74 16.08
N SER A 156 -19.11 -12.49 17.37
CA SER A 156 -18.29 -13.31 18.27
C SER A 156 -18.78 -14.75 18.43
N GLU A 157 -20.07 -15.00 18.18
CA GLU A 157 -20.66 -16.32 18.30
C GLU A 157 -20.43 -17.20 17.06
N SER A 158 -20.52 -16.60 15.85
CA SER A 158 -20.31 -17.33 14.60
C SER A 158 -18.90 -17.21 14.04
N GLY A 159 -18.12 -16.22 14.49
CA GLY A 159 -16.82 -15.87 13.88
C GLY A 159 -16.91 -15.29 12.48
N LYS A 160 -18.12 -14.95 12.00
CA LYS A 160 -18.41 -14.45 10.65
C LYS A 160 -18.74 -12.96 10.67
N VAL A 161 -18.80 -12.34 9.50
CA VAL A 161 -19.20 -10.91 9.38
C VAL A 161 -20.56 -10.72 10.02
N ALA A 162 -20.66 -9.78 10.96
CA ALA A 162 -21.91 -9.49 11.65
C ALA A 162 -22.95 -8.89 10.68
N THR A 163 -24.20 -9.24 10.90
CA THR A 163 -25.37 -8.66 10.21
C THR A 163 -26.04 -7.62 11.11
N ASP A 164 -27.02 -6.90 10.58
CA ASP A 164 -27.86 -5.96 11.34
C ASP A 164 -28.64 -6.65 12.47
N TYR A 165 -28.74 -7.98 12.42
CA TYR A 165 -29.44 -8.78 13.43
C TYR A 165 -28.51 -9.30 14.54
N CYS A 166 -27.19 -9.11 14.38
CA CYS A 166 -26.26 -9.35 15.46
C CYS A 166 -26.43 -8.27 16.52
N SER A 167 -26.69 -8.69 17.76
CA SER A 167 -26.78 -7.75 18.88
C SER A 167 -25.48 -6.96 19.05
N GLN A 168 -25.57 -5.76 19.62
CA GLN A 168 -24.38 -4.96 19.96
C GLN A 168 -23.40 -5.68 20.89
N TYR A 169 -23.83 -6.73 21.55
CA TYR A 169 -22.98 -7.54 22.45
C TYR A 169 -22.21 -8.64 21.72
N CYS A 170 -22.69 -9.12 20.58
CA CYS A 170 -21.99 -10.14 19.81
C CYS A 170 -21.24 -9.56 18.58
N ALA A 171 -21.54 -8.35 18.17
CA ALA A 171 -20.86 -7.68 17.07
C ALA A 171 -19.61 -6.96 17.57
N VAL A 172 -18.43 -7.51 17.28
CA VAL A 172 -17.12 -6.99 17.71
C VAL A 172 -16.38 -6.43 16.53
N ASN A 173 -15.88 -5.20 16.66
CA ASN A 173 -15.03 -4.61 15.63
C ASN A 173 -13.65 -5.27 15.65
N THR A 174 -13.32 -5.95 14.57
CA THR A 174 -12.07 -6.71 14.45
C THR A 174 -11.24 -6.16 13.31
N ASN A 175 -10.02 -5.77 13.61
CA ASN A 175 -9.06 -5.35 12.60
C ASN A 175 -8.49 -6.58 11.89
N TYR A 176 -8.44 -6.54 10.56
CA TYR A 176 -7.74 -7.54 9.77
C TYR A 176 -6.53 -6.93 9.08
N TYR A 177 -5.46 -7.71 9.00
CA TYR A 177 -4.17 -7.33 8.41
C TYR A 177 -3.71 -8.37 7.38
N GLY A 178 -4.62 -9.07 6.78
CA GLY A 178 -4.31 -10.06 5.74
C GLY A 178 -4.04 -9.36 4.41
N ALA A 179 -2.85 -9.55 3.85
CA ALA A 179 -2.63 -9.26 2.46
C ALA A 179 -3.35 -10.31 1.62
N VAL A 180 -4.42 -9.93 0.93
CA VAL A 180 -4.87 -10.70 -0.21
C VAL A 180 -3.96 -10.34 -1.38
N VAL A 181 -2.75 -10.89 -1.37
CA VAL A 181 -1.93 -10.89 -2.58
C VAL A 181 -2.45 -12.05 -3.43
N PRO A 182 -2.89 -11.81 -4.67
CA PRO A 182 -3.29 -12.89 -5.57
C PRO A 182 -2.21 -13.97 -5.59
N LYS A 183 -2.60 -15.25 -5.57
CA LYS A 183 -1.64 -16.38 -5.49
C LYS A 183 -0.59 -16.34 -6.61
N GLU A 184 -0.95 -15.78 -7.76
CA GLU A 184 -0.08 -15.60 -8.92
C GLU A 184 1.02 -14.57 -8.67
N GLN A 185 0.74 -13.51 -7.92
CA GLN A 185 1.73 -12.47 -7.56
C GLN A 185 2.64 -12.90 -6.40
N LEU A 186 2.20 -13.83 -5.55
CA LEU A 186 3.00 -14.37 -4.45
C LEU A 186 4.27 -15.10 -4.92
N LYS A 187 4.32 -15.57 -6.17
CA LYS A 187 5.50 -16.22 -6.75
C LYS A 187 6.57 -15.23 -7.23
N LEU A 188 6.19 -13.98 -7.49
CA LEU A 188 7.07 -12.97 -8.08
C LEU A 188 7.54 -11.92 -7.06
N TRP A 189 6.94 -11.88 -5.88
CA TRP A 189 7.24 -10.83 -4.93
C TRP A 189 7.13 -11.29 -3.46
N THR A 190 8.24 -11.14 -2.74
CA THR A 190 8.26 -11.30 -1.27
C THR A 190 8.61 -9.93 -0.67
N PRO A 191 7.77 -9.34 0.20
CA PRO A 191 8.08 -8.06 0.82
C PRO A 191 9.41 -8.13 1.56
N VAL A 192 10.34 -7.26 1.21
CA VAL A 192 11.62 -7.15 1.92
C VAL A 192 11.36 -6.72 3.36
N GLY A 193 11.67 -7.58 4.32
CA GLY A 193 11.57 -7.29 5.76
C GLY A 193 10.19 -7.46 6.40
N GLY A 194 9.17 -7.88 5.66
CA GLY A 194 7.85 -8.15 6.20
C GLY A 194 7.70 -9.58 6.68
N LYS A 195 7.82 -9.86 7.99
CA LYS A 195 7.19 -11.04 8.57
C LYS A 195 5.70 -10.93 8.31
N ARG A 196 5.11 -11.89 7.59
CA ARG A 196 3.66 -12.07 7.57
C ARG A 196 3.18 -12.23 9.00
N THR A 197 2.67 -11.19 9.59
CA THR A 197 1.95 -11.34 10.84
C THR A 197 0.59 -11.91 10.49
N SER A 198 0.29 -13.07 11.02
CA SER A 198 -0.99 -13.79 10.95
C SER A 198 -2.10 -13.10 11.77
N ALA A 199 -2.07 -11.78 11.88
CA ALA A 199 -3.06 -11.02 12.62
C ALA A 199 -4.27 -10.79 11.72
N GLY A 200 -5.37 -11.48 12.04
CA GLY A 200 -6.70 -11.23 11.50
C GLY A 200 -6.83 -11.43 9.99
N THR A 201 -7.26 -12.61 9.56
CA THR A 201 -7.67 -12.83 8.18
C THR A 201 -9.01 -12.14 7.95
N ARG A 202 -9.19 -11.48 6.81
CA ARG A 202 -10.50 -10.99 6.39
C ARG A 202 -11.46 -12.17 6.32
N VAL A 203 -12.62 -12.00 6.92
CA VAL A 203 -13.72 -12.97 6.87
C VAL A 203 -14.71 -12.52 5.81
N ASP A 204 -15.07 -13.38 4.87
CA ASP A 204 -16.03 -13.07 3.80
C ASP A 204 -17.41 -13.73 4.05
N GLU A 205 -17.48 -14.71 4.95
CA GLU A 205 -18.73 -15.36 5.29
C GLU A 205 -19.58 -14.49 6.23
N ILE A 206 -20.87 -14.38 5.93
CA ILE A 206 -21.84 -13.60 6.71
C ILE A 206 -22.42 -14.48 7.83
N CYS A 207 -22.69 -13.87 8.99
CA CYS A 207 -23.30 -14.55 10.12
C CYS A 207 -24.64 -15.18 9.73
N SER A 208 -24.75 -16.47 9.95
CA SER A 208 -25.96 -17.26 9.68
C SER A 208 -26.77 -17.61 10.92
N ILE A 209 -26.24 -17.27 12.13
CA ILE A 209 -26.91 -17.50 13.40
C ILE A 209 -27.98 -16.44 13.64
N HIS A 210 -27.63 -15.16 13.37
CA HIS A 210 -28.53 -14.03 13.57
C HIS A 210 -29.09 -13.61 12.23
N THR A 211 -30.31 -14.03 11.96
CA THR A 211 -31.04 -13.73 10.73
C THR A 211 -32.30 -12.91 11.07
N LYS A 212 -32.92 -12.30 10.04
CA LYS A 212 -34.20 -11.63 10.20
C LYS A 212 -35.18 -12.58 10.89
N PRO A 213 -35.88 -12.14 11.97
CA PRO A 213 -36.97 -12.94 12.56
C PRO A 213 -37.93 -13.36 11.47
N LYS A 214 -38.29 -14.64 11.44
CA LYS A 214 -39.39 -15.07 10.54
C LYS A 214 -40.60 -14.25 10.95
N GLU A 215 -41.22 -13.54 9.99
CA GLU A 215 -42.54 -12.99 10.17
C GLU A 215 -43.45 -14.16 10.60
N GLU A 216 -44.02 -14.05 11.81
CA GLU A 216 -45.06 -15.03 12.23
C GLU A 216 -46.17 -14.94 11.19
N GLU A 217 -46.40 -16.06 10.48
CA GLU A 217 -47.57 -16.21 9.62
C GLU A 217 -48.79 -15.96 10.51
N LYS A 218 -49.47 -14.82 10.25
CA LYS A 218 -50.75 -14.51 10.90
C LYS A 218 -51.68 -15.73 10.76
N PRO A 219 -52.22 -16.30 11.84
CA PRO A 219 -53.14 -17.43 11.72
C PRO A 219 -54.23 -17.09 10.73
N PRO A 220 -54.67 -18.06 9.87
CA PRO A 220 -55.75 -17.81 8.95
C PRO A 220 -56.99 -17.34 9.68
N GLU A 221 -57.53 -16.19 9.28
CA GLU A 221 -58.77 -15.63 9.86
C GLU A 221 -59.88 -16.68 9.69
N THR A 222 -60.37 -17.21 10.81
CA THR A 222 -61.49 -18.13 10.84
C THR A 222 -62.72 -17.34 10.38
N THR A 223 -63.16 -17.61 9.17
CA THR A 223 -64.40 -17.07 8.63
C THR A 223 -65.61 -17.61 9.44
N THR A 224 -65.98 -16.90 10.48
CA THR A 224 -67.27 -17.17 11.16
C THR A 224 -68.37 -16.64 10.29
N ASN A 225 -69.11 -17.55 9.67
CA ASN A 225 -70.36 -17.30 9.00
C ASN A 225 -71.37 -16.77 10.03
N ASN A 226 -71.60 -15.46 10.02
CA ASN A 226 -72.68 -14.83 10.78
C ASN A 226 -73.98 -14.97 9.96
N ILE A 227 -74.88 -15.76 10.52
CA ILE A 227 -76.27 -15.87 10.15
C ILE A 227 -76.95 -14.50 10.36
N VAL A 228 -77.54 -14.04 9.28
CA VAL A 228 -78.33 -12.84 9.23
C VAL A 228 -79.58 -13.02 10.17
N ASN A 229 -79.71 -12.16 11.15
CA ASN A 229 -81.04 -11.87 11.75
C ASN A 229 -81.31 -10.38 11.62
N ASN A 230 -82.31 -10.15 10.82
CA ASN A 230 -82.87 -8.87 10.49
C ASN A 230 -83.77 -8.35 11.69
N SER A 231 -83.46 -7.15 12.15
CA SER A 231 -84.50 -6.33 12.88
C SER A 231 -84.17 -4.86 12.80
N ASN A 232 -85.06 -4.18 12.16
CA ASN A 232 -85.17 -2.71 12.05
C ASN A 232 -85.04 -1.96 13.35
N THR A 233 -84.40 -0.78 13.34
CA THR A 233 -85.11 0.47 13.75
C THR A 233 -84.14 1.68 13.59
N THR A 234 -84.56 2.55 12.73
CA THR A 234 -84.54 4.00 12.62
C THR A 234 -83.67 4.92 13.53
N ASN A 235 -83.25 5.93 12.83
CA ASN A 235 -83.04 7.35 13.14
C ASN A 235 -81.61 7.80 13.53
N SER A 236 -81.12 8.60 12.70
CA SER A 236 -81.19 10.07 12.50
C SER A 236 -79.91 10.83 12.89
N SER A 237 -79.48 11.57 11.93
CA SER A 237 -78.95 12.93 11.98
C SER A 237 -77.47 13.20 12.14
N ASN A 238 -76.92 13.72 11.04
CA ASN A 238 -76.19 14.99 10.94
C ASN A 238 -74.87 15.12 11.71
N THR A 239 -73.87 15.60 11.16
CA THR A 239 -73.48 16.69 10.25
C THR A 239 -71.99 16.75 10.08
N ASN A 240 -71.58 17.05 8.86
CA ASN A 240 -70.50 17.92 8.42
C ASN A 240 -69.29 18.18 9.36
N THR A 241 -68.10 18.08 8.93
CA THR A 241 -67.39 19.13 8.16
C THR A 241 -65.97 18.75 7.77
N SER A 242 -65.64 19.17 6.59
CA SER A 242 -64.32 19.29 5.95
C SER A 242 -63.23 19.92 6.86
N ASN A 243 -62.02 19.53 6.71
CA ASN A 243 -61.01 20.45 6.20
C ASN A 243 -59.67 19.77 5.89
N THR A 244 -59.26 20.04 4.71
CA THR A 244 -57.91 20.07 4.16
C THR A 244 -56.92 20.81 5.08
N ASN A 245 -55.65 20.34 5.14
CA ASN A 245 -54.56 21.22 4.76
C ASN A 245 -53.23 20.45 4.68
N ASP A 246 -52.62 20.64 3.57
CA ASP A 246 -51.20 20.47 3.26
C ASP A 246 -50.29 21.16 4.27
N ASN A 247 -49.15 20.60 4.54
CA ASN A 247 -47.92 21.41 4.57
C ASN A 247 -46.64 20.57 4.42
N ASN A 248 -46.09 20.78 3.31
CA ASN A 248 -44.70 20.56 2.87
C ASN A 248 -43.78 21.49 3.69
N THR A 249 -42.69 20.98 4.28
CA THR A 249 -41.59 21.84 4.72
C THR A 249 -40.26 21.17 4.47
N THR A 250 -39.66 21.61 3.42
CA THR A 250 -38.21 21.53 3.08
C THR A 250 -37.39 22.23 4.14
N ASN A 251 -36.32 21.59 4.63
CA ASN A 251 -35.25 22.27 5.37
C ASN A 251 -33.94 22.21 4.59
N GLN A 252 -33.57 23.42 4.12
CA GLN A 252 -32.26 23.74 3.55
C GLN A 252 -31.27 24.03 4.66
N LEU A 253 -29.99 23.62 4.38
CA LEU A 253 -28.79 23.98 5.12
C LEU A 253 -28.37 25.43 4.81
N PRO A 254 -27.75 26.16 5.75
CA PRO A 254 -27.16 27.48 5.48
C PRO A 254 -25.70 27.43 5.05
N PRO A 255 -25.20 28.46 4.37
CA PRO A 255 -23.89 28.45 3.72
C PRO A 255 -22.74 28.97 4.59
N ASN A 256 -21.52 28.56 4.17
CA ASN A 256 -20.23 28.97 4.67
C ASN A 256 -20.02 30.50 4.72
N GLY A 257 -19.52 30.96 5.84
CA GLY A 257 -18.96 32.29 6.04
C GLY A 257 -17.43 32.28 5.99
N THR A 258 -16.90 32.98 5.01
CA THR A 258 -15.49 33.36 4.84
C THR A 258 -15.13 34.47 5.82
N THR A 259 -14.02 34.34 6.55
CA THR A 259 -13.32 35.52 7.06
C THR A 259 -11.82 35.37 6.92
N ASN A 260 -11.30 36.24 6.10
CA ASN A 260 -9.88 36.64 6.03
C ASN A 260 -9.43 37.24 7.36
N ASN A 261 -8.22 36.95 7.76
CA ASN A 261 -7.42 37.94 8.49
C ASN A 261 -5.92 37.78 8.20
N THR A 262 -5.44 38.79 7.56
CA THR A 262 -4.05 39.21 7.37
C THR A 262 -3.49 39.76 8.68
N SER A 263 -2.28 39.41 9.08
CA SER A 263 -1.33 40.36 9.64
C SER A 263 0.08 39.79 9.76
N ASN A 264 0.93 40.50 9.12
CA ASN A 264 2.33 40.85 9.27
C ASN A 264 3.00 40.55 10.62
N GLY A 265 4.28 40.17 10.56
CA GLY A 265 5.22 40.22 11.66
C GLY A 265 6.62 39.79 11.22
N THR A 266 7.40 40.75 10.79
CA THR A 266 8.86 40.79 10.62
C THR A 266 9.64 40.44 11.91
N ASN A 267 10.75 39.74 11.83
CA ASN A 267 12.14 40.14 12.14
C ASN A 267 13.06 39.00 12.66
N THR A 268 14.19 38.89 11.98
CA THR A 268 15.59 38.83 12.46
C THR A 268 16.00 37.87 13.59
N GLN A 269 16.79 36.93 13.30
CA GLN A 269 18.26 36.75 13.38
C GLN A 269 18.67 35.41 12.79
#